data_5cc8ad9bcf60bbe839ca1f6b0c5c4260
#
_entry.id   5cc8ad9bcf60bbe839ca1f6b0c5c4260
#
_cell.length_a   1.000
_cell.length_b   1.000
_cell.length_c   1.000
_cell.angle_alpha   90.00
_cell.angle_beta   90.00
_cell.angle_gamma   90.00
#
_symmetry.space_group_name_H-M   'P 1'
#
loop_
_entity.id
_entity.type
_entity.pdbx_description
1 polymer ?
#
loop_
_entity_poly.entity_id
_entity_poly.type
_entity_poly.pdbx_seq_one_letter_code
_entity_poly.pdbx_strand_id
1 'polypeptide(L)'
;HALGGTVPRAQYVQKFDESAVVWCANLLGVETVRLKEILRDVSEHYREFWMRKRKGGYRMISAPDKELQSIQTTINSRILSSVTLIHPAAVGFRNGHSVVDNASPHLGKRYVLKMDIHDFFFSIRSRRVKKTFEKIGYPENVSKVLGTLCCLHRHLPQGAPTSPSLSNIVGYEMDRKLAALAAEYGLAYTRYADDLTFSGDVFPKEQIIPRIKQIIRDEKFEPNHKKTRFINEYG
;
A
#
# COMPACT_ATOMS: atom_id res chain seq x y z
N HIS A 1 12.04 43.63 11.42
CA HIS A 1 10.59 43.66 11.17
C HIS A 1 10.33 42.97 9.80
N ALA A 2 9.93 41.72 9.80
CA ALA A 2 9.33 41.07 8.66
C ALA A 2 8.08 40.36 9.15
N LEU A 3 6.95 40.90 8.76
CA LEU A 3 5.63 40.34 9.02
C LEU A 3 5.47 39.10 8.14
N GLY A 4 5.59 37.93 8.76
CA GLY A 4 5.24 36.65 8.15
C GLY A 4 3.72 36.50 8.07
N GLY A 5 3.12 36.99 7.00
CA GLY A 5 1.74 36.72 6.69
C GLY A 5 1.59 35.27 6.25
N THR A 6 0.99 34.42 7.09
CA THR A 6 0.50 33.09 6.69
C THR A 6 -0.63 33.29 5.70
N VAL A 7 -0.36 33.00 4.42
CA VAL A 7 -1.41 32.92 3.39
C VAL A 7 -2.36 31.78 3.82
N PRO A 8 -3.67 32.03 3.98
CA PRO A 8 -4.62 30.97 4.29
C PRO A 8 -4.58 29.97 3.13
N ARG A 9 -4.23 28.71 3.41
CA ARG A 9 -4.47 27.60 2.46
C ARG A 9 -5.95 27.63 2.14
N ALA A 10 -6.31 28.00 0.91
CA ALA A 10 -7.66 27.83 0.42
C ALA A 10 -8.04 26.38 0.67
N GLN A 11 -8.94 26.14 1.62
CA GLN A 11 -9.50 24.82 1.88
C GLN A 11 -10.25 24.40 0.63
N TYR A 12 -9.65 23.54 -0.15
CA TYR A 12 -10.31 22.90 -1.27
C TYR A 12 -11.30 21.89 -0.67
N VAL A 13 -12.51 22.39 -0.34
CA VAL A 13 -13.59 21.53 0.17
C VAL A 13 -13.97 20.57 -0.94
N GLN A 14 -13.55 19.34 -0.80
CA GLN A 14 -13.85 18.29 -1.77
C GLN A 14 -15.36 18.03 -1.75
N LYS A 15 -16.05 18.35 -2.85
CA LYS A 15 -17.45 18.04 -2.99
C LYS A 15 -17.65 16.54 -3.21
N PHE A 16 -18.51 15.93 -2.42
CA PHE A 16 -18.97 14.56 -2.57
C PHE A 16 -20.40 14.53 -3.06
N ASP A 17 -20.74 13.50 -3.83
CA ASP A 17 -22.09 13.20 -4.21
C ASP A 17 -22.89 12.75 -2.99
N GLU A 18 -24.05 13.36 -2.77
CA GLU A 18 -24.88 13.12 -1.58
C GLU A 18 -25.36 11.67 -1.51
N SER A 19 -25.80 11.12 -2.64
CA SER A 19 -26.27 9.73 -2.69
C SER A 19 -25.15 8.73 -2.38
N ALA A 20 -23.94 9.00 -2.84
CA ALA A 20 -22.76 8.20 -2.52
C ALA A 20 -22.40 8.25 -1.03
N VAL A 21 -22.53 9.42 -0.40
CA VAL A 21 -22.27 9.55 1.05
C VAL A 21 -23.31 8.78 1.84
N VAL A 22 -24.59 8.91 1.50
CA VAL A 22 -25.69 8.16 2.15
C VAL A 22 -25.48 6.64 1.98
N TRP A 23 -25.14 6.21 0.76
CA TRP A 23 -24.87 4.80 0.49
C TRP A 23 -23.71 4.27 1.32
N CYS A 24 -22.60 5.02 1.36
CA CYS A 24 -21.41 4.63 2.17
C CYS A 24 -21.74 4.62 3.66
N ALA A 25 -22.50 5.60 4.16
CA ALA A 25 -22.92 5.67 5.56
C ALA A 25 -23.71 4.41 5.97
N ASN A 26 -24.67 3.98 5.14
CA ASN A 26 -25.42 2.74 5.37
C ASN A 26 -24.52 1.50 5.33
N LEU A 27 -23.64 1.39 4.34
CA LEU A 27 -22.69 0.27 4.24
C LEU A 27 -21.77 0.18 5.46
N LEU A 28 -21.30 1.33 5.95
CA LEU A 28 -20.31 1.42 7.04
C LEU A 28 -20.95 1.40 8.42
N GLY A 29 -22.28 1.54 8.51
CA GLY A 29 -23.01 1.59 9.77
C GLY A 29 -22.74 2.88 10.56
N VAL A 30 -22.59 4.00 9.85
CA VAL A 30 -22.33 5.33 10.42
C VAL A 30 -23.44 6.27 10.04
N GLU A 31 -23.81 7.20 10.92
CA GLU A 31 -24.79 8.24 10.59
C GLU A 31 -24.26 9.13 9.44
N THR A 32 -25.14 9.44 8.47
CA THR A 32 -24.77 10.23 7.29
C THR A 32 -24.19 11.60 7.66
N VAL A 33 -24.75 12.26 8.67
CA VAL A 33 -24.26 13.55 9.15
C VAL A 33 -22.83 13.42 9.66
N ARG A 34 -22.57 12.38 10.44
CA ARG A 34 -21.24 12.11 11.01
C ARG A 34 -20.22 11.76 9.93
N LEU A 35 -20.59 10.95 8.95
CA LEU A 35 -19.71 10.65 7.82
C LEU A 35 -19.35 11.92 7.02
N LYS A 36 -20.29 12.83 6.82
CA LYS A 36 -20.04 14.13 6.19
C LYS A 36 -19.04 14.98 6.97
N GLU A 37 -19.12 14.99 8.30
CA GLU A 37 -18.19 15.71 9.15
C GLU A 37 -16.76 15.15 8.98
N ILE A 38 -16.59 13.84 9.03
CA ILE A 38 -15.29 13.18 8.82
C ILE A 38 -14.75 13.51 7.42
N LEU A 39 -15.58 13.48 6.39
CA LEU A 39 -15.17 13.74 5.01
C LEU A 39 -14.79 15.21 4.74
N ARG A 40 -15.16 16.16 5.61
CA ARG A 40 -14.71 17.57 5.49
C ARG A 40 -13.21 17.70 5.66
N ASP A 41 -12.66 17.00 6.66
CA ASP A 41 -11.22 16.91 6.87
C ASP A 41 -10.84 15.60 7.57
N VAL A 42 -10.54 14.58 6.79
CA VAL A 42 -10.11 13.27 7.32
C VAL A 42 -8.80 13.40 8.10
N SER A 43 -7.99 14.44 7.88
CA SER A 43 -6.71 14.58 8.57
C SER A 43 -6.86 14.91 10.05
N GLU A 44 -7.97 15.53 10.47
CA GLU A 44 -8.28 15.79 11.88
C GLU A 44 -8.50 14.50 12.69
N HIS A 45 -8.79 13.38 11.98
CA HIS A 45 -8.99 12.07 12.56
C HIS A 45 -7.71 11.21 12.63
N TYR A 46 -6.54 11.81 12.40
CA TYR A 46 -5.25 11.12 12.50
C TYR A 46 -4.34 11.76 13.56
N ARG A 47 -3.63 10.88 14.28
CA ARG A 47 -2.50 11.25 15.13
C ARG A 47 -1.22 10.78 14.47
N GLU A 48 -0.30 11.69 14.18
CA GLU A 48 1.01 11.38 13.61
C GLU A 48 2.11 11.42 14.66
N PHE A 49 2.96 10.40 14.67
CA PHE A 49 4.10 10.32 15.58
C PHE A 49 5.24 9.48 15.01
N TRP A 50 6.47 9.76 15.47
CA TRP A 50 7.65 9.01 15.08
C TRP A 50 7.83 7.76 15.94
N MET A 51 7.97 6.60 15.30
CA MET A 51 8.28 5.33 15.95
C MET A 51 9.70 4.88 15.58
N ARG A 52 10.48 4.46 16.58
CA ARG A 52 11.83 3.94 16.37
C ARG A 52 11.77 2.56 15.69
N LYS A 53 12.57 2.36 14.64
CA LYS A 53 12.73 1.06 13.97
C LYS A 53 13.68 0.17 14.77
N ARG A 54 13.48 -1.16 14.74
CA ARG A 54 14.37 -2.12 15.43
C ARG A 54 15.83 -2.04 14.98
N LYS A 55 16.08 -1.76 13.70
CA LYS A 55 17.42 -1.65 13.09
C LYS A 55 17.95 -0.22 13.04
N GLY A 56 17.40 0.68 13.87
CA GLY A 56 17.77 2.11 13.89
C GLY A 56 16.95 2.98 12.93
N GLY A 57 16.97 4.30 13.16
CA GLY A 57 16.15 5.27 12.44
C GLY A 57 14.69 5.30 12.94
N TYR A 58 13.88 6.13 12.30
CA TYR A 58 12.49 6.38 12.64
C TYR A 58 11.59 6.15 11.43
N ARG A 59 10.31 5.93 11.69
CA ARG A 59 9.24 5.91 10.70
C ARG A 59 8.07 6.73 11.24
N MET A 60 7.41 7.48 10.37
CA MET A 60 6.18 8.17 10.69
C MET A 60 5.04 7.15 10.74
N ILE A 61 4.29 7.15 11.83
CA ILE A 61 3.05 6.41 11.98
C ILE A 61 1.91 7.41 12.00
N SER A 62 0.91 7.19 11.16
CA SER A 62 -0.33 7.96 11.12
C SER A 62 -1.46 7.04 11.59
N ALA A 63 -1.76 7.12 12.88
CA ALA A 63 -2.80 6.30 13.50
C ALA A 63 -4.16 7.01 13.42
N PRO A 64 -5.20 6.40 12.84
CA PRO A 64 -6.54 6.96 12.89
C PRO A 64 -7.08 6.94 14.33
N ASP A 65 -7.95 7.89 14.66
CA ASP A 65 -8.71 7.85 15.90
C ASP A 65 -9.66 6.64 15.92
N LYS A 66 -10.31 6.39 17.05
CA LYS A 66 -11.17 5.21 17.23
C LYS A 66 -12.33 5.16 16.22
N GLU A 67 -12.86 6.30 15.86
CA GLU A 67 -14.00 6.39 14.95
C GLU A 67 -13.59 6.08 13.50
N LEU A 68 -12.58 6.77 12.99
CA LEU A 68 -12.06 6.50 11.66
C LEU A 68 -11.45 5.08 11.57
N GLN A 69 -10.81 4.60 12.63
CA GLN A 69 -10.32 3.23 12.71
C GLN A 69 -11.45 2.20 12.57
N SER A 70 -12.59 2.43 13.23
CA SER A 70 -13.78 1.56 13.11
C SER A 70 -14.32 1.53 11.69
N ILE A 71 -14.44 2.70 11.06
CA ILE A 71 -14.87 2.84 9.67
C ILE A 71 -13.91 2.08 8.74
N GLN A 72 -12.62 2.28 8.87
CA GLN A 72 -11.61 1.61 8.04
C GLN A 72 -11.57 0.10 8.29
N THR A 73 -11.78 -0.36 9.52
CA THR A 73 -11.92 -1.77 9.84
C THR A 73 -13.15 -2.38 9.15
N THR A 74 -14.25 -1.64 9.11
CA THR A 74 -15.47 -2.05 8.39
C THR A 74 -15.23 -2.11 6.88
N ILE A 75 -14.55 -1.13 6.28
CA ILE A 75 -14.14 -1.18 4.88
C ILE A 75 -13.28 -2.42 4.61
N ASN A 76 -12.31 -2.70 5.49
CA ASN A 76 -11.43 -3.85 5.33
C ASN A 76 -12.20 -5.17 5.40
N SER A 77 -13.09 -5.34 6.38
CA SER A 77 -13.83 -6.59 6.60
C SER A 77 -14.97 -6.82 5.59
N ARG A 78 -15.70 -5.78 5.21
CA ARG A 78 -16.87 -5.91 4.33
C ARG A 78 -16.55 -5.79 2.84
N ILE A 79 -15.46 -5.11 2.50
CA ILE A 79 -15.10 -4.84 1.10
C ILE A 79 -13.80 -5.55 0.73
N LEU A 80 -12.69 -5.19 1.40
CA LEU A 80 -11.36 -5.57 0.95
C LEU A 80 -11.02 -7.03 1.21
N SER A 81 -11.58 -7.64 2.28
CA SER A 81 -11.32 -9.04 2.64
C SER A 81 -11.83 -10.05 1.61
N SER A 82 -12.85 -9.70 0.82
CA SER A 82 -13.41 -10.55 -0.23
C SER A 82 -12.74 -10.36 -1.59
N VAL A 83 -11.80 -9.40 -1.70
CA VAL A 83 -11.14 -9.11 -2.99
C VAL A 83 -10.09 -10.16 -3.30
N THR A 84 -10.25 -10.82 -4.44
CA THR A 84 -9.32 -11.84 -4.95
C THR A 84 -8.19 -11.26 -5.80
N LEU A 85 -8.22 -9.94 -6.08
CA LEU A 85 -7.21 -9.25 -6.88
C LEU A 85 -5.92 -8.99 -6.07
N ILE A 86 -5.35 -10.08 -5.54
CA ILE A 86 -4.05 -10.10 -4.85
C ILE A 86 -3.22 -11.20 -5.49
N HIS A 87 -2.02 -10.85 -5.97
CA HIS A 87 -1.15 -11.83 -6.61
C HIS A 87 -0.64 -12.86 -5.57
N PRO A 88 -0.52 -14.16 -5.92
CA PRO A 88 -0.05 -15.18 -4.97
C PRO A 88 1.34 -14.91 -4.37
N ALA A 89 2.24 -14.27 -5.12
CA ALA A 89 3.56 -13.88 -4.63
C ALA A 89 3.52 -12.81 -3.52
N ALA A 90 2.42 -12.03 -3.39
CA ALA A 90 2.23 -11.09 -2.29
C ALA A 90 1.75 -11.85 -1.05
N VAL A 91 2.66 -12.25 -0.19
CA VAL A 91 2.36 -13.05 1.01
C VAL A 91 2.18 -12.19 2.27
N GLY A 92 2.78 -11.00 2.31
CA GLY A 92 2.60 -10.07 3.43
C GLY A 92 1.18 -9.53 3.54
N PHE A 93 0.71 -9.29 4.77
CA PHE A 93 -0.62 -8.72 5.06
C PHE A 93 -1.81 -9.57 4.60
N ARG A 94 -1.63 -10.87 4.49
CA ARG A 94 -2.70 -11.80 4.12
C ARG A 94 -3.03 -12.75 5.26
N ASN A 95 -4.31 -12.96 5.50
CA ASN A 95 -4.77 -13.97 6.44
C ASN A 95 -4.32 -15.36 6.00
N GLY A 96 -3.86 -16.17 6.96
CA GLY A 96 -3.37 -17.53 6.69
C GLY A 96 -1.97 -17.59 6.08
N HIS A 97 -1.30 -16.44 5.87
CA HIS A 97 0.09 -16.37 5.42
C HIS A 97 1.01 -15.84 6.51
N SER A 98 2.24 -16.31 6.51
CA SER A 98 3.26 -16.00 7.51
C SER A 98 4.59 -15.57 6.86
N VAL A 99 5.54 -15.16 7.68
CA VAL A 99 6.93 -14.92 7.23
C VAL A 99 7.57 -16.21 6.70
N VAL A 100 7.12 -17.37 7.18
CA VAL A 100 7.59 -18.69 6.71
C VAL A 100 7.20 -18.90 5.25
N ASP A 101 5.96 -18.57 4.87
CA ASP A 101 5.50 -18.66 3.48
C ASP A 101 6.30 -17.76 2.54
N ASN A 102 6.75 -16.61 3.05
CA ASN A 102 7.66 -15.73 2.30
C ASN A 102 9.06 -16.33 2.15
N ALA A 103 9.56 -17.04 3.15
CA ALA A 103 10.92 -17.58 3.16
C ALA A 103 11.03 -18.91 2.43
N SER A 104 10.02 -19.78 2.53
CA SER A 104 10.05 -21.16 2.04
C SER A 104 10.49 -21.32 0.58
N PRO A 105 10.01 -20.53 -0.40
CA PRO A 105 10.43 -20.68 -1.81
C PRO A 105 11.92 -20.36 -2.05
N HIS A 106 12.56 -19.69 -1.08
CA HIS A 106 13.94 -19.22 -1.20
C HIS A 106 14.96 -20.07 -0.44
N LEU A 107 14.49 -21.10 0.31
CA LEU A 107 15.36 -21.99 1.05
C LEU A 107 16.25 -22.83 0.12
N GLY A 108 17.50 -22.98 0.46
CA GLY A 108 18.47 -23.77 -0.30
C GLY A 108 18.88 -23.21 -1.66
N LYS A 109 18.49 -21.97 -1.98
CA LYS A 109 18.87 -21.32 -3.24
C LYS A 109 20.26 -20.69 -3.13
N ARG A 110 21.09 -20.88 -4.17
CA ARG A 110 22.45 -20.37 -4.22
C ARG A 110 22.53 -18.85 -4.26
N TYR A 111 21.56 -18.20 -4.87
CA TYR A 111 21.50 -16.75 -5.04
C TYR A 111 20.19 -16.20 -4.53
N VAL A 112 20.28 -15.12 -3.75
CA VAL A 112 19.09 -14.40 -3.25
C VAL A 112 19.30 -12.91 -3.48
N LEU A 113 18.39 -12.30 -4.24
CA LEU A 113 18.26 -10.85 -4.38
C LEU A 113 17.16 -10.37 -3.45
N LYS A 114 17.49 -9.44 -2.54
CA LYS A 114 16.51 -8.69 -1.75
C LYS A 114 16.47 -7.25 -2.20
N MET A 115 15.28 -6.75 -2.46
CA MET A 115 15.03 -5.37 -2.81
C MET A 115 13.91 -4.81 -1.93
N ASP A 116 13.91 -3.51 -1.72
CA ASP A 116 12.89 -2.80 -0.93
C ASP A 116 12.30 -1.70 -1.81
N ILE A 117 11.01 -1.44 -1.65
CA ILE A 117 10.34 -0.32 -2.32
C ILE A 117 10.43 0.90 -1.40
N HIS A 118 10.94 2.01 -1.93
CA HIS A 118 11.06 3.25 -1.20
C HIS A 118 9.67 3.82 -0.91
N ASP A 119 9.44 4.19 0.38
CA ASP A 119 8.21 4.84 0.85
C ASP A 119 6.92 4.18 0.32
N PHE A 120 6.84 2.83 0.43
CA PHE A 120 5.83 1.99 -0.23
C PHE A 120 4.40 2.52 -0.06
N PHE A 121 3.92 2.71 1.17
CA PHE A 121 2.56 3.23 1.41
C PHE A 121 2.40 4.67 0.91
N PHE A 122 3.38 5.53 1.16
CA PHE A 122 3.36 6.92 0.73
C PHE A 122 3.35 7.08 -0.79
N SER A 123 3.97 6.15 -1.53
CA SER A 123 3.95 6.15 -3.00
C SER A 123 2.58 5.81 -3.59
N ILE A 124 1.69 5.18 -2.82
CA ILE A 124 0.33 4.84 -3.25
C ILE A 124 -0.59 6.04 -3.05
N ARG A 125 -0.78 6.82 -4.10
CA ARG A 125 -1.58 8.03 -4.09
C ARG A 125 -3.10 7.75 -4.07
N SER A 126 -3.88 8.66 -3.48
CA SER A 126 -5.35 8.56 -3.38
C SER A 126 -6.05 8.27 -4.71
N ARG A 127 -5.51 8.77 -5.82
CA ARG A 127 -6.03 8.44 -7.16
C ARG A 127 -5.93 6.95 -7.48
N ARG A 128 -4.85 6.27 -7.06
CA ARG A 128 -4.70 4.81 -7.25
C ARG A 128 -5.66 4.05 -6.34
N VAL A 129 -5.83 4.53 -5.09
CA VAL A 129 -6.78 3.96 -4.13
C VAL A 129 -8.22 4.07 -4.65
N LYS A 130 -8.63 5.25 -5.13
CA LYS A 130 -9.94 5.43 -5.78
C LYS A 130 -10.13 4.45 -6.96
N LYS A 131 -9.15 4.37 -7.87
CA LYS A 131 -9.18 3.43 -9.00
C LYS A 131 -9.25 1.96 -8.57
N THR A 132 -8.71 1.63 -7.41
CA THR A 132 -8.82 0.29 -6.85
C THR A 132 -10.27 -0.04 -6.51
N PHE A 133 -10.99 0.86 -5.85
CA PHE A 133 -12.41 0.68 -5.58
C PHE A 133 -13.24 0.59 -6.86
N GLU A 134 -12.93 1.39 -7.89
CA GLU A 134 -13.57 1.28 -9.21
C GLU A 134 -13.34 -0.09 -9.86
N LYS A 135 -12.11 -0.60 -9.82
CA LYS A 135 -11.74 -1.93 -10.37
C LYS A 135 -12.46 -3.09 -9.70
N ILE A 136 -12.76 -2.98 -8.42
CA ILE A 136 -13.51 -4.01 -7.67
C ILE A 136 -15.03 -3.83 -7.76
N GLY A 137 -15.49 -2.88 -8.59
CA GLY A 137 -16.91 -2.76 -8.99
C GLY A 137 -17.70 -1.62 -8.38
N TYR A 138 -17.05 -0.72 -7.61
CA TYR A 138 -17.77 0.44 -7.06
C TYR A 138 -17.87 1.60 -8.06
N PRO A 139 -19.03 2.32 -8.11
CA PRO A 139 -19.17 3.52 -8.90
C PRO A 139 -18.15 4.59 -8.53
N GLU A 140 -17.84 5.49 -9.46
CA GLU A 140 -16.82 6.52 -9.28
C GLU A 140 -17.06 7.41 -8.06
N ASN A 141 -18.30 7.85 -7.84
CA ASN A 141 -18.68 8.69 -6.72
C ASN A 141 -18.52 7.98 -5.36
N VAL A 142 -18.88 6.70 -5.26
CA VAL A 142 -18.68 5.85 -4.08
C VAL A 142 -17.18 5.58 -3.86
N SER A 143 -16.45 5.26 -4.92
CA SER A 143 -14.99 5.03 -4.88
C SER A 143 -14.23 6.25 -4.40
N LYS A 144 -14.73 7.46 -4.69
CA LYS A 144 -14.20 8.72 -4.19
C LYS A 144 -14.36 8.85 -2.68
N VAL A 145 -15.53 8.50 -2.13
CA VAL A 145 -15.79 8.52 -0.68
C VAL A 145 -14.89 7.49 0.03
N LEU A 146 -14.93 6.23 -0.42
CA LEU A 146 -14.15 5.15 0.18
C LEU A 146 -12.64 5.43 0.11
N GLY A 147 -12.15 5.93 -1.03
CA GLY A 147 -10.75 6.29 -1.22
C GLY A 147 -10.31 7.44 -0.31
N THR A 148 -11.19 8.42 -0.05
CA THR A 148 -10.91 9.53 0.87
C THR A 148 -10.79 9.04 2.30
N LEU A 149 -11.68 8.15 2.76
CA LEU A 149 -11.65 7.57 4.10
C LEU A 149 -10.39 6.70 4.36
N CYS A 150 -9.77 6.17 3.29
CA CYS A 150 -8.59 5.32 3.39
C CYS A 150 -7.25 6.07 3.22
N CYS A 151 -7.27 7.37 2.94
CA CYS A 151 -6.07 8.15 2.64
C CYS A 151 -5.87 9.31 3.61
N LEU A 152 -4.60 9.59 3.90
CA LEU A 152 -4.16 10.80 4.60
C LEU A 152 -3.20 11.58 3.69
N HIS A 153 -3.35 12.90 3.59
CA HIS A 153 -2.49 13.77 2.76
C HIS A 153 -2.32 13.23 1.33
N ARG A 154 -3.40 12.67 0.76
CA ARG A 154 -3.48 12.12 -0.61
C ARG A 154 -2.64 10.87 -0.88
N HIS A 155 -2.29 10.10 0.14
CA HIS A 155 -1.60 8.79 0.02
C HIS A 155 -2.08 7.81 1.10
N LEU A 156 -1.70 6.53 0.98
CA LEU A 156 -1.97 5.55 2.04
C LEU A 156 -1.14 5.88 3.29
N PRO A 157 -1.78 6.00 4.47
CA PRO A 157 -1.07 6.22 5.72
C PRO A 157 -0.45 4.93 6.26
N GLN A 158 0.71 5.03 6.89
CA GLN A 158 1.30 3.92 7.62
C GLN A 158 0.70 3.86 9.03
N GLY A 159 -0.26 2.96 9.24
CA GLY A 159 -0.95 2.77 10.52
C GLY A 159 -2.47 2.61 10.38
N ALA A 160 -3.04 2.89 9.20
CA ALA A 160 -4.46 2.66 8.94
C ALA A 160 -4.77 1.17 8.68
N PRO A 161 -5.90 0.64 9.18
CA PRO A 161 -6.32 -0.74 8.97
C PRO A 161 -6.45 -1.16 7.50
N THR A 162 -6.80 -0.24 6.61
CA THR A 162 -7.03 -0.50 5.18
C THR A 162 -5.76 -0.48 4.34
N SER A 163 -4.68 0.19 4.80
CA SER A 163 -3.47 0.37 4.01
C SER A 163 -2.80 -0.94 3.58
N PRO A 164 -2.69 -1.98 4.43
CA PRO A 164 -2.12 -3.26 4.04
C PRO A 164 -2.86 -3.93 2.87
N SER A 165 -4.18 -4.08 2.97
CA SER A 165 -5.00 -4.72 1.94
C SER A 165 -4.98 -3.93 0.63
N LEU A 166 -5.17 -2.61 0.70
CA LEU A 166 -5.12 -1.73 -0.47
C LEU A 166 -3.76 -1.76 -1.17
N SER A 167 -2.66 -1.81 -0.40
CA SER A 167 -1.32 -1.87 -0.98
C SER A 167 -1.09 -3.17 -1.77
N ASN A 168 -1.63 -4.29 -1.32
CA ASN A 168 -1.57 -5.56 -2.03
C ASN A 168 -2.36 -5.53 -3.33
N ILE A 169 -3.58 -4.97 -3.31
CA ILE A 169 -4.41 -4.85 -4.52
C ILE A 169 -3.77 -3.90 -5.53
N VAL A 170 -3.27 -2.75 -5.08
CA VAL A 170 -2.56 -1.78 -5.95
C VAL A 170 -1.29 -2.38 -6.54
N GLY A 171 -0.58 -3.24 -5.78
CA GLY A 171 0.63 -3.91 -6.21
C GLY A 171 0.42 -5.08 -7.17
N TYR A 172 -0.81 -5.51 -7.44
CA TYR A 172 -1.13 -6.70 -8.24
C TYR A 172 -0.39 -6.74 -9.60
N GLU A 173 -0.46 -5.67 -10.38
CA GLU A 173 0.17 -5.63 -11.71
C GLU A 173 1.69 -5.67 -11.64
N MET A 174 2.28 -5.03 -10.65
CA MET A 174 3.71 -5.12 -10.39
C MET A 174 4.11 -6.56 -10.07
N ASP A 175 3.39 -7.20 -9.15
CA ASP A 175 3.67 -8.59 -8.76
C ASP A 175 3.50 -9.55 -9.94
N ARG A 176 2.46 -9.38 -10.76
CA ARG A 176 2.21 -10.19 -11.95
C ARG A 176 3.37 -10.10 -12.95
N LYS A 177 3.87 -8.88 -13.22
CA LYS A 177 5.00 -8.67 -14.13
C LYS A 177 6.31 -9.20 -13.56
N LEU A 178 6.55 -8.98 -12.25
CA LEU A 178 7.75 -9.47 -11.57
C LEU A 178 7.77 -11.00 -11.47
N ALA A 179 6.63 -11.63 -11.21
CA ALA A 179 6.50 -13.08 -11.19
C ALA A 179 6.73 -13.69 -12.57
N ALA A 180 6.20 -13.07 -13.63
CA ALA A 180 6.43 -13.50 -15.01
C ALA A 180 7.92 -13.39 -15.37
N LEU A 181 8.58 -12.28 -15.03
CA LEU A 181 10.01 -12.10 -15.24
C LEU A 181 10.82 -13.14 -14.45
N ALA A 182 10.48 -13.41 -13.19
CA ALA A 182 11.15 -14.42 -12.38
C ALA A 182 11.02 -15.81 -13.02
N ALA A 183 9.83 -16.19 -13.49
CA ALA A 183 9.58 -17.46 -14.15
C ALA A 183 10.38 -17.61 -15.46
N GLU A 184 10.55 -16.53 -16.24
CA GLU A 184 11.38 -16.51 -17.46
C GLU A 184 12.83 -16.96 -17.18
N TYR A 185 13.35 -16.66 -15.99
CA TYR A 185 14.71 -17.00 -15.54
C TYR A 185 14.79 -18.18 -14.56
N GLY A 186 13.69 -18.90 -14.34
CA GLY A 186 13.64 -20.00 -13.38
C GLY A 186 13.84 -19.60 -11.93
N LEU A 187 13.49 -18.35 -11.57
CA LEU A 187 13.63 -17.81 -10.23
C LEU A 187 12.33 -17.89 -9.45
N ALA A 188 12.43 -18.09 -8.13
CA ALA A 188 11.34 -17.86 -7.19
C ALA A 188 11.19 -16.36 -6.93
N TYR A 189 9.95 -15.89 -6.77
CA TYR A 189 9.62 -14.52 -6.42
C TYR A 189 8.57 -14.47 -5.33
N THR A 190 8.80 -13.68 -4.29
CA THR A 190 7.80 -13.31 -3.28
C THR A 190 7.89 -11.84 -2.90
N ARG A 191 6.78 -11.30 -2.40
CA ARG A 191 6.74 -9.95 -1.81
C ARG A 191 6.12 -10.00 -0.42
N TYR A 192 6.81 -9.40 0.55
CA TYR A 192 6.29 -9.16 1.89
C TYR A 192 6.27 -7.65 2.16
N ALA A 193 5.10 -7.02 2.03
CA ALA A 193 4.92 -5.57 2.07
C ALA A 193 5.77 -4.85 0.99
N ASP A 194 6.78 -4.08 1.43
CA ASP A 194 7.77 -3.38 0.62
C ASP A 194 8.99 -4.23 0.26
N ASP A 195 9.18 -5.38 0.90
CA ASP A 195 10.31 -6.28 0.66
C ASP A 195 10.02 -7.25 -0.49
N LEU A 196 10.84 -7.21 -1.55
CA LEU A 196 10.82 -8.10 -2.69
C LEU A 196 11.98 -9.09 -2.57
N THR A 197 11.71 -10.38 -2.77
CA THR A 197 12.74 -11.42 -2.75
C THR A 197 12.69 -12.23 -4.03
N PHE A 198 13.85 -12.37 -4.68
CA PHE A 198 14.05 -13.25 -5.84
C PHE A 198 15.17 -14.23 -5.50
N SER A 199 15.05 -15.50 -5.93
CA SER A 199 16.11 -16.47 -5.68
C SER A 199 16.16 -17.58 -6.72
N GLY A 200 17.32 -18.18 -6.90
CA GLY A 200 17.52 -19.29 -7.81
C GLY A 200 18.94 -19.84 -7.75
N ASP A 201 19.17 -20.94 -8.45
CA ASP A 201 20.48 -21.61 -8.50
C ASP A 201 21.37 -21.04 -9.63
N VAL A 202 20.73 -20.33 -10.59
CA VAL A 202 21.37 -19.49 -11.60
C VAL A 202 20.72 -18.11 -11.53
N PHE A 203 21.51 -17.05 -11.48
CA PHE A 203 20.98 -15.70 -11.34
C PHE A 203 21.79 -14.71 -12.21
N PRO A 204 21.32 -14.41 -13.43
CA PRO A 204 22.00 -13.48 -14.35
C PRO A 204 21.71 -12.03 -13.94
N LYS A 205 22.33 -11.58 -12.85
CA LYS A 205 22.02 -10.32 -12.15
C LYS A 205 22.12 -9.07 -13.04
N GLU A 206 23.09 -9.05 -13.96
CA GLU A 206 23.31 -7.93 -14.87
C GLU A 206 22.17 -7.75 -15.88
N GLN A 207 21.45 -8.84 -16.20
CA GLN A 207 20.31 -8.82 -17.11
C GLN A 207 18.98 -8.56 -16.39
N ILE A 208 18.78 -9.24 -15.24
CA ILE A 208 17.48 -9.26 -14.59
C ILE A 208 17.26 -8.05 -13.65
N ILE A 209 18.27 -7.58 -12.92
CA ILE A 209 18.12 -6.47 -11.97
C ILE A 209 17.65 -5.17 -12.65
N PRO A 210 18.17 -4.75 -13.81
CA PRO A 210 17.65 -3.60 -14.53
C PRO A 210 16.18 -3.76 -14.94
N ARG A 211 15.77 -4.96 -15.40
CA ARG A 211 14.37 -5.26 -15.77
C ARG A 211 13.44 -5.20 -14.57
N ILE A 212 13.84 -5.76 -13.42
CA ILE A 212 13.08 -5.65 -12.16
C ILE A 212 12.86 -4.18 -11.79
N LYS A 213 13.93 -3.39 -11.79
CA LYS A 213 13.86 -1.96 -11.47
C LYS A 213 12.95 -1.20 -12.43
N GLN A 214 12.99 -1.54 -13.72
CA GLN A 214 12.13 -0.91 -14.72
C GLN A 214 10.65 -1.24 -14.47
N ILE A 215 10.31 -2.50 -14.21
CA ILE A 215 8.94 -2.92 -13.88
C ILE A 215 8.42 -2.17 -12.65
N ILE A 216 9.23 -2.05 -11.58
CA ILE A 216 8.84 -1.33 -10.36
C ILE A 216 8.51 0.13 -10.69
N ARG A 217 9.34 0.82 -11.52
CA ARG A 217 9.10 2.22 -11.92
C ARG A 217 7.90 2.39 -12.83
N ASP A 218 7.70 1.48 -13.77
CA ASP A 218 6.54 1.50 -14.68
C ASP A 218 5.24 1.40 -13.89
N GLU A 219 5.24 0.63 -12.79
CA GLU A 219 4.13 0.50 -11.85
C GLU A 219 4.07 1.64 -10.80
N LYS A 220 4.83 2.73 -11.02
CA LYS A 220 4.83 3.94 -10.19
C LYS A 220 5.29 3.71 -8.74
N PHE A 221 6.24 2.82 -8.59
CA PHE A 221 7.00 2.62 -7.37
C PHE A 221 8.48 2.95 -7.62
N GLU A 222 9.27 3.12 -6.55
CA GLU A 222 10.70 3.38 -6.67
C GLU A 222 11.51 2.34 -5.89
N PRO A 223 12.48 1.66 -6.55
CA PRO A 223 13.38 0.73 -5.85
C PRO A 223 14.28 1.47 -4.86
N ASN A 224 14.42 0.95 -3.66
CA ASN A 224 15.35 1.47 -2.67
C ASN A 224 16.76 0.92 -2.91
N HIS A 225 17.59 1.70 -3.59
CA HIS A 225 18.95 1.29 -3.94
C HIS A 225 19.84 0.99 -2.73
N LYS A 226 19.65 1.72 -1.60
CA LYS A 226 20.44 1.57 -0.37
C LYS A 226 20.15 0.25 0.36
N LYS A 227 18.97 -0.33 0.13
CA LYS A 227 18.53 -1.58 0.74
C LYS A 227 18.58 -2.78 -0.20
N THR A 228 18.97 -2.60 -1.46
CA THR A 228 19.16 -3.69 -2.41
C THR A 228 20.39 -4.51 -2.01
N ARG A 229 20.20 -5.82 -1.81
CA ARG A 229 21.26 -6.76 -1.42
C ARG A 229 21.22 -8.00 -2.31
N PHE A 230 22.37 -8.37 -2.82
CA PHE A 230 22.56 -9.63 -3.53
C PHE A 230 23.43 -10.54 -2.67
N ILE A 231 22.92 -11.70 -2.32
CA ILE A 231 23.55 -12.69 -1.45
C ILE A 231 23.83 -13.92 -2.30
N ASN A 232 25.02 -14.47 -2.21
CA ASN A 232 25.43 -15.72 -2.82
C ASN A 232 25.81 -16.73 -1.74
N GLU A 233 26.00 -17.98 -2.12
CA GLU A 233 26.33 -19.10 -1.24
C GLU A 233 27.63 -18.89 -0.42
N TYR A 234 28.45 -17.93 -0.83
CA TYR A 234 29.77 -17.66 -0.22
C TYR A 234 29.78 -16.38 0.66
N GLY A 235 28.61 -15.79 0.99
CA GLY A 235 28.44 -14.67 1.96
C GLY A 235 28.09 -13.33 1.35
#